data_511075ddc0a49eaa5cbf61953fa8397d
#
_entry.id   511075ddc0a49eaa5cbf61953fa8397d
#
_cell.length_a   1.000
_cell.length_b   1.000
_cell.length_c   1.000
_cell.angle_alpha   90.00
_cell.angle_beta   90.00
_cell.angle_gamma   90.00
#
_symmetry.space_group_name_H-M   'P 1'
#
loop_
_entity.id
_entity.type
_entity.pdbx_description
1 polymer ?
#
loop_
_entity_poly.entity_id
_entity_poly.type
_entity_poly.pdbx_seq_one_letter_code
_entity_poly.pdbx_strand_id
1 'polypeptide(L)'
;MPATILGAMTAHLTLDHLRGVRLIAQLLAPSTARPHTPSTAVGVAKHMLATQAQNRPASRMAIDLRSGTQGDTAEAIGSSLLIRTWSQRGTHHLLAAEDVRWMTLLCSPRILAASAKRRSSLGLDSAAVDRARDILTERAKQPVPRTEAYALFASVGVDPSENRGQHLLRHFGGEGTIVQGPPQGAEDTFVLLDSVCVLSLGLEGDAALEEMTVRYVRARGAATAKDLQWWSGLTVAQVRRGLELAARSGEIHPVTGPHGESMWMPSWARDVTDAEICQALEPELLLPAFDEYLLSYADRSHVMGMEHSTTIGPGKNGVFRAFRVVAGEALPA
;
A
#
# COMPACT_ATOMS: atom_id res chain seq x y z
N MET A 1 37.44 14.61 -0.60
CA MET A 1 36.81 15.81 -0.05
C MET A 1 35.30 15.62 -0.16
N PRO A 2 34.55 15.44 0.92
CA PRO A 2 33.09 15.43 0.82
C PRO A 2 32.61 16.86 0.56
N ALA A 3 31.89 17.05 -0.55
CA ALA A 3 31.26 18.32 -0.86
C ALA A 3 30.20 18.60 0.23
N THR A 4 30.45 19.61 1.02
CA THR A 4 29.51 20.23 1.95
C THR A 4 28.30 20.70 1.13
N ILE A 5 27.17 20.03 1.24
CA ILE A 5 25.88 20.53 0.74
C ILE A 5 25.55 21.72 1.62
N LEU A 6 25.84 22.93 1.13
CA LEU A 6 25.52 24.19 1.77
C LEU A 6 24.00 24.25 1.97
N GLY A 7 23.59 24.58 3.19
CA GLY A 7 22.23 24.69 3.69
C GLY A 7 21.35 25.60 2.84
N ALA A 8 20.56 24.99 1.96
CA ALA A 8 19.28 25.57 1.64
C ALA A 8 18.44 25.47 2.92
N MET A 9 17.94 26.61 3.42
CA MET A 9 16.99 26.64 4.53
C MET A 9 15.85 25.72 4.13
N THR A 10 15.74 24.56 4.80
CA THR A 10 14.62 23.66 4.58
C THR A 10 13.36 24.36 5.05
N ALA A 11 12.37 24.48 4.15
CA ALA A 11 11.09 25.10 4.51
C ALA A 11 10.50 24.37 5.71
N HIS A 12 10.05 25.14 6.70
CA HIS A 12 9.39 24.62 7.90
C HIS A 12 7.89 24.58 7.66
N LEU A 13 7.30 23.38 7.74
CA LEU A 13 5.86 23.20 7.56
C LEU A 13 5.11 23.54 8.84
N THR A 14 4.01 24.28 8.74
CA THR A 14 3.00 24.35 9.79
C THR A 14 2.18 23.05 9.81
N LEU A 15 1.44 22.79 10.87
CA LEU A 15 0.57 21.61 10.97
C LEU A 15 -0.53 21.65 9.91
N ASP A 16 -1.14 22.81 9.67
CA ASP A 16 -2.18 22.99 8.65
C ASP A 16 -1.62 22.75 7.24
N HIS A 17 -0.42 23.27 6.96
CA HIS A 17 0.22 23.04 5.67
C HIS A 17 0.51 21.55 5.46
N LEU A 18 1.05 20.85 6.46
CA LEU A 18 1.26 19.41 6.41
C LEU A 18 -0.04 18.65 6.15
N ARG A 19 -1.12 18.95 6.89
CA ARG A 19 -2.44 18.32 6.74
C ARG A 19 -3.04 18.57 5.36
N GLY A 20 -3.02 19.82 4.88
CA GLY A 20 -3.52 20.19 3.57
C GLY A 20 -2.76 19.50 2.43
N VAL A 21 -1.43 19.50 2.48
CA VAL A 21 -0.60 18.78 1.48
C VAL A 21 -0.90 17.28 1.48
N ARG A 22 -1.12 16.65 2.64
CA ARG A 22 -1.49 15.22 2.73
C ARG A 22 -2.86 14.93 2.12
N LEU A 23 -3.85 15.80 2.33
CA LEU A 23 -5.17 15.67 1.69
C LEU A 23 -5.06 15.80 0.17
N ILE A 24 -4.35 16.82 -0.31
CA ILE A 24 -4.11 17.03 -1.74
C ILE A 24 -3.37 15.85 -2.35
N ALA A 25 -2.27 15.40 -1.75
CA ALA A 25 -1.46 14.30 -2.24
C ALA A 25 -2.23 12.98 -2.32
N GLN A 26 -3.13 12.73 -1.37
CA GLN A 26 -3.96 11.54 -1.32
C GLN A 26 -5.26 11.64 -2.16
N LEU A 27 -5.39 12.64 -3.03
CA LEU A 27 -6.57 12.84 -3.88
C LEU A 27 -7.87 13.08 -3.09
N LEU A 28 -7.77 13.59 -1.86
CA LEU A 28 -8.89 13.92 -0.99
C LEU A 28 -9.28 15.41 -1.11
N ALA A 29 -8.42 16.22 -1.71
CA ALA A 29 -8.68 17.62 -2.03
C ALA A 29 -8.12 17.97 -3.42
N PRO A 30 -8.72 18.93 -4.16
CA PRO A 30 -8.21 19.39 -5.43
C PRO A 30 -6.95 20.26 -5.24
N SER A 31 -6.12 20.34 -6.27
CA SER A 31 -5.03 21.32 -6.37
C SER A 31 -4.59 21.46 -7.82
N THR A 32 -4.26 22.67 -8.22
CA THR A 32 -3.70 22.99 -9.55
C THR A 32 -2.20 22.71 -9.62
N ALA A 33 -1.52 22.68 -8.48
CA ALA A 33 -0.09 22.35 -8.38
C ALA A 33 0.20 20.87 -8.65
N ARG A 34 -0.77 19.97 -8.37
CA ARG A 34 -0.58 18.55 -8.61
C ARG A 34 -0.58 18.23 -10.11
N PRO A 35 0.47 17.59 -10.67
CA PRO A 35 0.64 17.43 -12.11
C PRO A 35 -0.47 16.62 -12.80
N HIS A 36 -1.12 15.73 -12.07
CA HIS A 36 -2.14 14.84 -12.61
C HIS A 36 -3.20 14.50 -11.58
N THR A 37 -4.47 14.54 -11.98
CA THR A 37 -5.62 14.12 -11.17
C THR A 37 -6.29 12.93 -11.86
N PRO A 38 -6.09 11.71 -11.36
CA PRO A 38 -6.74 10.53 -11.94
C PRO A 38 -8.26 10.57 -11.69
N SER A 39 -9.02 10.15 -12.70
CA SER A 39 -10.49 10.07 -12.67
C SER A 39 -11.02 8.64 -12.77
N THR A 40 -10.15 7.64 -12.73
CA THR A 40 -10.52 6.22 -12.77
C THR A 40 -9.92 5.45 -11.60
N ALA A 41 -10.54 4.34 -11.19
CA ALA A 41 -10.03 3.48 -10.12
C ALA A 41 -8.60 3.01 -10.39
N VAL A 42 -8.29 2.65 -11.64
CA VAL A 42 -6.93 2.24 -12.04
C VAL A 42 -5.95 3.39 -11.91
N GLY A 43 -6.34 4.59 -12.33
CA GLY A 43 -5.52 5.78 -12.20
C GLY A 43 -5.24 6.14 -10.73
N VAL A 44 -6.26 6.04 -9.85
CA VAL A 44 -6.09 6.22 -8.40
C VAL A 44 -5.15 5.16 -7.83
N ALA A 45 -5.31 3.88 -8.18
CA ALA A 45 -4.43 2.82 -7.71
C ALA A 45 -2.97 3.02 -8.16
N LYS A 46 -2.75 3.45 -9.39
CA LYS A 46 -1.42 3.84 -9.89
C LYS A 46 -0.84 5.00 -9.10
N HIS A 47 -1.62 6.04 -8.83
CA HIS A 47 -1.19 7.17 -8.03
C HIS A 47 -0.85 6.76 -6.59
N MET A 48 -1.76 6.04 -5.93
CA MET A 48 -1.60 5.57 -4.54
C MET A 48 -0.59 4.43 -4.40
N LEU A 49 -0.13 3.83 -5.49
CA LEU A 49 0.76 2.67 -5.59
C LEU A 49 0.18 1.39 -4.96
N ALA A 50 -0.30 1.47 -3.73
CA ALA A 50 -1.00 0.40 -3.05
C ALA A 50 -1.97 0.97 -2.02
N THR A 51 -3.15 0.34 -1.91
CA THR A 51 -4.17 0.69 -0.92
C THR A 51 -4.47 -0.53 -0.07
N GLN A 52 -4.47 -0.36 1.25
CA GLN A 52 -4.77 -1.45 2.20
C GLN A 52 -6.11 -2.11 1.89
N ALA A 53 -6.12 -3.44 1.77
CA ALA A 53 -7.27 -4.21 1.31
C ALA A 53 -7.59 -5.44 2.18
N GLN A 54 -7.30 -5.41 3.47
CA GLN A 54 -7.76 -6.45 4.40
C GLN A 54 -9.29 -6.44 4.55
N ASN A 55 -9.88 -5.24 4.53
CA ASN A 55 -11.32 -5.04 4.41
C ASN A 55 -11.66 -4.69 2.95
N ARG A 56 -12.24 -5.63 2.20
CA ARG A 56 -12.57 -5.45 0.78
C ARG A 56 -13.53 -4.31 0.49
N PRO A 57 -14.69 -4.20 1.17
CA PRO A 57 -15.59 -3.06 0.98
C PRO A 57 -14.91 -1.72 1.24
N ALA A 58 -14.13 -1.62 2.32
CA ALA A 58 -13.43 -0.40 2.68
C ALA A 58 -12.37 0.01 1.63
N SER A 59 -11.61 -0.95 1.10
CA SER A 59 -10.60 -0.65 0.07
C SER A 59 -11.22 -0.18 -1.25
N ARG A 60 -12.38 -0.72 -1.66
CA ARG A 60 -13.13 -0.23 -2.82
C ARG A 60 -13.61 1.18 -2.58
N MET A 61 -14.27 1.43 -1.45
CA MET A 61 -14.75 2.76 -1.06
C MET A 61 -13.62 3.78 -1.03
N ALA A 62 -12.43 3.42 -0.54
CA ALA A 62 -11.27 4.30 -0.49
C ALA A 62 -10.79 4.75 -1.88
N ILE A 63 -10.84 3.86 -2.88
CA ILE A 63 -10.47 4.18 -4.26
C ILE A 63 -11.60 4.94 -4.95
N ASP A 64 -12.84 4.47 -4.86
CA ASP A 64 -14.01 5.11 -5.47
C ASP A 64 -14.17 6.56 -4.99
N LEU A 65 -13.93 6.82 -3.70
CA LEU A 65 -13.95 8.17 -3.13
C LEU A 65 -12.94 9.11 -3.82
N ARG A 66 -11.76 8.58 -4.15
CA ARG A 66 -10.66 9.34 -4.76
C ARG A 66 -10.79 9.51 -6.27
N SER A 67 -11.45 8.57 -6.95
CA SER A 67 -11.77 8.70 -8.39
C SER A 67 -13.00 9.54 -8.65
N GLY A 68 -13.86 9.72 -7.65
CA GLY A 68 -15.15 10.36 -7.78
C GLY A 68 -16.20 9.51 -8.53
N THR A 69 -15.89 8.24 -8.82
CA THR A 69 -16.76 7.32 -9.58
C THR A 69 -17.07 6.08 -8.77
N GLN A 70 -18.30 5.98 -8.31
CA GLN A 70 -18.76 4.85 -7.51
C GLN A 70 -18.87 3.57 -8.38
N GLY A 71 -18.30 2.48 -7.90
CA GLY A 71 -18.38 1.16 -8.55
C GLY A 71 -17.26 0.86 -9.55
N ASP A 72 -16.49 1.84 -10.00
CA ASP A 72 -15.38 1.69 -10.93
C ASP A 72 -14.30 0.71 -10.42
N THR A 73 -14.05 0.73 -9.11
CA THR A 73 -13.09 -0.21 -8.48
C THR A 73 -13.56 -1.66 -8.59
N ALA A 74 -14.86 -1.94 -8.47
CA ALA A 74 -15.38 -3.30 -8.59
C ALA A 74 -15.24 -3.83 -10.03
N GLU A 75 -15.50 -3.01 -11.02
CA GLU A 75 -15.32 -3.34 -12.43
C GLU A 75 -13.84 -3.58 -12.76
N ALA A 76 -12.94 -2.70 -12.29
CA ALA A 76 -11.51 -2.85 -12.49
C ALA A 76 -10.93 -4.12 -11.83
N ILE A 77 -11.48 -4.56 -10.69
CA ILE A 77 -11.13 -5.86 -10.08
C ILE A 77 -11.67 -7.02 -10.94
N GLY A 78 -12.91 -6.91 -11.42
CA GLY A 78 -13.55 -7.94 -12.25
C GLY A 78 -12.80 -8.18 -13.56
N SER A 79 -12.22 -7.13 -14.15
CA SER A 79 -11.41 -7.17 -15.37
C SER A 79 -9.90 -7.37 -15.12
N SER A 80 -9.49 -7.64 -13.88
CA SER A 80 -8.08 -7.84 -13.48
C SER A 80 -7.16 -6.65 -13.77
N LEU A 81 -7.70 -5.44 -13.90
CA LEU A 81 -6.91 -4.21 -13.99
C LEU A 81 -6.43 -3.76 -12.60
N LEU A 82 -7.19 -4.10 -11.56
CA LEU A 82 -6.81 -3.99 -10.16
C LEU A 82 -6.73 -5.38 -9.53
N ILE A 83 -5.60 -5.63 -8.88
CA ILE A 83 -5.30 -6.93 -8.27
C ILE A 83 -5.16 -6.77 -6.76
N ARG A 84 -5.85 -7.63 -6.01
CA ARG A 84 -5.65 -7.77 -4.57
C ARG A 84 -4.62 -8.87 -4.30
N THR A 85 -3.55 -8.54 -3.59
CA THR A 85 -2.48 -9.51 -3.27
C THR A 85 -1.80 -9.21 -1.94
N TRP A 86 -0.90 -10.11 -1.52
CA TRP A 86 -0.01 -9.91 -0.37
C TRP A 86 1.28 -9.21 -0.82
N SER A 87 1.31 -7.90 -0.74
CA SER A 87 2.49 -7.13 -1.08
C SER A 87 3.28 -6.68 0.16
N GLN A 88 3.06 -5.47 0.65
CA GLN A 88 3.80 -4.96 1.80
C GLN A 88 3.37 -5.61 3.10
N ARG A 89 4.30 -5.80 4.04
CA ARG A 89 4.09 -6.32 5.39
C ARG A 89 3.31 -7.65 5.44
N GLY A 90 3.12 -8.31 4.27
CA GLY A 90 2.35 -9.55 4.14
C GLY A 90 0.85 -9.38 4.46
N THR A 91 0.31 -8.18 4.31
CA THR A 91 -1.12 -7.88 4.33
C THR A 91 -1.65 -7.69 2.91
N HIS A 92 -2.97 -7.80 2.75
CA HIS A 92 -3.57 -7.59 1.43
C HIS A 92 -3.60 -6.11 1.07
N HIS A 93 -3.20 -5.82 -0.17
CA HIS A 93 -3.34 -4.51 -0.78
C HIS A 93 -3.99 -4.63 -2.17
N LEU A 94 -4.62 -3.56 -2.61
CA LEU A 94 -5.10 -3.36 -3.97
C LEU A 94 -4.04 -2.56 -4.73
N LEU A 95 -3.60 -3.07 -5.88
CA LEU A 95 -2.61 -2.46 -6.74
C LEU A 95 -3.10 -2.48 -8.20
N ALA A 96 -2.60 -1.58 -9.04
CA ALA A 96 -2.72 -1.73 -10.47
C ALA A 96 -1.93 -2.97 -10.94
N ALA A 97 -2.47 -3.70 -11.92
CA ALA A 97 -1.90 -4.97 -12.37
C ALA A 97 -0.42 -4.87 -12.77
N GLU A 98 -0.02 -3.76 -13.40
CA GLU A 98 1.37 -3.51 -13.83
C GLU A 98 2.35 -3.40 -12.66
N ASP A 99 1.88 -3.03 -11.46
CA ASP A 99 2.71 -2.81 -10.27
C ASP A 99 2.85 -4.06 -9.40
N VAL A 100 1.97 -5.03 -9.55
CA VAL A 100 1.86 -6.18 -8.62
C VAL A 100 3.17 -6.95 -8.50
N ARG A 101 3.80 -7.30 -9.62
CA ARG A 101 4.99 -8.15 -9.62
C ARG A 101 6.16 -7.49 -8.90
N TRP A 102 6.56 -6.32 -9.35
CA TRP A 102 7.76 -5.67 -8.80
C TRP A 102 7.55 -5.24 -7.34
N MET A 103 6.35 -4.76 -6.99
CA MET A 103 6.01 -4.41 -5.61
C MET A 103 6.06 -5.62 -4.67
N THR A 104 5.49 -6.74 -5.11
CA THR A 104 5.52 -7.99 -4.34
C THR A 104 6.95 -8.47 -4.12
N LEU A 105 7.75 -8.56 -5.18
CA LEU A 105 9.14 -9.02 -5.10
C LEU A 105 10.03 -8.09 -4.28
N LEU A 106 9.79 -6.79 -4.33
CA LEU A 106 10.55 -5.81 -3.53
C LEU A 106 10.22 -5.90 -2.02
N CYS A 107 8.93 -6.05 -1.67
CA CYS A 107 8.48 -5.92 -0.28
C CYS A 107 8.40 -7.25 0.50
N SER A 108 8.27 -8.39 -0.19
CA SER A 108 7.99 -9.68 0.47
C SER A 108 9.19 -10.43 1.05
N PRO A 109 10.45 -10.29 0.62
CA PRO A 109 11.53 -11.19 1.04
C PRO A 109 11.67 -11.36 2.55
N ARG A 110 11.58 -10.26 3.30
CA ARG A 110 11.67 -10.31 4.78
C ARG A 110 10.49 -11.02 5.43
N ILE A 111 9.29 -10.80 4.88
CA ILE A 111 8.05 -11.45 5.37
C ILE A 111 8.08 -12.94 5.07
N LEU A 112 8.53 -13.32 3.88
CA LEU A 112 8.69 -14.73 3.50
C LEU A 112 9.70 -15.44 4.38
N ALA A 113 10.85 -14.82 4.64
CA ALA A 113 11.87 -15.37 5.55
C ALA A 113 11.34 -15.53 6.99
N ALA A 114 10.59 -14.55 7.50
CA ALA A 114 9.97 -14.64 8.82
C ALA A 114 8.86 -15.71 8.85
N SER A 115 8.06 -15.79 7.80
CA SER A 115 6.99 -16.78 7.66
C SER A 115 7.52 -18.21 7.56
N ALA A 116 8.64 -18.41 6.86
CA ALA A 116 9.28 -19.73 6.72
C ALA A 116 9.65 -20.35 8.06
N LYS A 117 10.02 -19.55 9.07
CA LYS A 117 10.35 -20.03 10.44
C LYS A 117 9.16 -20.73 11.13
N ARG A 118 7.94 -20.46 10.71
CA ARG A 118 6.73 -21.09 11.28
C ARG A 118 6.41 -22.45 10.66
N ARG A 119 7.05 -22.83 9.55
CA ARG A 119 6.71 -24.06 8.81
C ARG A 119 6.91 -25.31 9.63
N SER A 120 7.97 -25.39 10.40
CA SER A 120 8.22 -26.54 11.29
C SER A 120 7.12 -26.74 12.33
N SER A 121 6.62 -25.66 12.94
CA SER A 121 5.50 -25.72 13.89
C SER A 121 4.15 -26.03 13.23
N LEU A 122 4.04 -25.86 11.92
CA LEU A 122 2.86 -26.23 11.12
C LEU A 122 3.00 -27.62 10.49
N GLY A 123 4.10 -28.33 10.69
CA GLY A 123 4.36 -29.61 10.05
C GLY A 123 4.54 -29.51 8.52
N LEU A 124 4.96 -28.35 8.01
CA LEU A 124 5.20 -28.09 6.59
C LEU A 124 6.69 -28.14 6.29
N ASP A 125 7.19 -29.24 5.77
CA ASP A 125 8.53 -29.34 5.20
C ASP A 125 8.58 -28.74 3.79
N SER A 126 9.78 -28.62 3.21
CA SER A 126 9.97 -28.08 1.87
C SER A 126 9.24 -28.89 0.81
N ALA A 127 9.27 -30.22 0.92
CA ALA A 127 8.63 -31.12 -0.05
C ALA A 127 7.09 -30.95 -0.03
N ALA A 128 6.49 -30.76 1.14
CA ALA A 128 5.05 -30.44 1.26
C ALA A 128 4.70 -29.12 0.60
N VAL A 129 5.53 -28.08 0.85
CA VAL A 129 5.34 -26.75 0.23
C VAL A 129 5.45 -26.86 -1.29
N ASP A 130 6.43 -27.60 -1.83
CA ASP A 130 6.65 -27.76 -3.26
C ASP A 130 5.48 -28.52 -3.91
N ARG A 131 5.04 -29.65 -3.33
CA ARG A 131 3.85 -30.37 -3.83
C ARG A 131 2.60 -29.49 -3.87
N ALA A 132 2.38 -28.70 -2.81
CA ALA A 132 1.24 -27.79 -2.75
C ALA A 132 1.34 -26.67 -3.80
N ARG A 133 2.55 -26.16 -4.06
CA ARG A 133 2.79 -25.16 -5.10
C ARG A 133 2.50 -25.74 -6.50
N ASP A 134 3.05 -26.90 -6.80
CA ASP A 134 2.96 -27.52 -8.11
C ASP A 134 1.50 -27.81 -8.49
N ILE A 135 0.73 -28.44 -7.59
CA ILE A 135 -0.68 -28.75 -7.87
C ILE A 135 -1.53 -27.47 -8.00
N LEU A 136 -1.27 -26.45 -7.19
CA LEU A 136 -1.99 -25.18 -7.30
C LEU A 136 -1.63 -24.45 -8.59
N THR A 137 -0.35 -24.42 -8.98
CA THR A 137 0.14 -23.75 -10.18
C THR A 137 -0.44 -24.38 -11.45
N GLU A 138 -0.53 -25.71 -11.50
CA GLU A 138 -1.15 -26.42 -12.60
C GLU A 138 -2.63 -26.01 -12.80
N ARG A 139 -3.36 -25.87 -11.71
CA ARG A 139 -4.79 -25.56 -11.73
C ARG A 139 -5.10 -24.05 -11.84
N ALA A 140 -4.27 -23.18 -11.28
CA ALA A 140 -4.51 -21.73 -11.15
C ALA A 140 -4.32 -20.93 -12.45
N LYS A 141 -4.27 -21.58 -13.61
CA LYS A 141 -4.42 -20.94 -14.95
C LYS A 141 -5.81 -20.33 -15.14
N GLN A 142 -6.76 -20.77 -14.35
CA GLN A 142 -8.10 -20.21 -14.19
C GLN A 142 -8.34 -19.92 -12.71
N PRO A 143 -9.27 -19.02 -12.34
CA PRO A 143 -9.57 -18.72 -10.94
C PRO A 143 -9.91 -19.99 -10.14
N VAL A 144 -9.18 -20.23 -9.06
CA VAL A 144 -9.36 -21.36 -8.13
C VAL A 144 -9.95 -20.83 -6.83
N PRO A 145 -11.17 -21.22 -6.45
CA PRO A 145 -11.74 -20.90 -5.13
C PRO A 145 -10.86 -21.41 -3.98
N ARG A 146 -10.91 -20.74 -2.85
CA ARG A 146 -10.13 -21.15 -1.65
C ARG A 146 -10.43 -22.58 -1.22
N THR A 147 -11.70 -22.96 -1.24
CA THR A 147 -12.15 -24.33 -0.90
C THR A 147 -11.53 -25.35 -1.84
N GLU A 148 -11.48 -25.07 -3.14
CA GLU A 148 -10.84 -25.93 -4.14
C GLU A 148 -9.31 -25.98 -3.93
N ALA A 149 -8.66 -24.84 -3.67
CA ALA A 149 -7.22 -24.81 -3.38
C ALA A 149 -6.86 -25.69 -2.16
N TYR A 150 -7.69 -25.68 -1.13
CA TYR A 150 -7.51 -26.53 0.05
C TYR A 150 -7.72 -28.01 -0.28
N ALA A 151 -8.70 -28.35 -1.12
CA ALA A 151 -8.90 -29.73 -1.60
C ALA A 151 -7.71 -30.21 -2.44
N LEU A 152 -7.13 -29.34 -3.28
CA LEU A 152 -5.91 -29.66 -4.04
C LEU A 152 -4.72 -29.92 -3.09
N PHE A 153 -4.52 -29.15 -2.03
CA PHE A 153 -3.46 -29.42 -1.05
C PHE A 153 -3.66 -30.77 -0.38
N ALA A 154 -4.89 -31.07 0.04
CA ALA A 154 -5.21 -32.35 0.66
C ALA A 154 -4.95 -33.53 -0.30
N SER A 155 -5.23 -33.42 -1.60
CA SER A 155 -5.02 -34.46 -2.61
C SER A 155 -3.56 -34.87 -2.80
N VAL A 156 -2.62 -33.96 -2.46
CA VAL A 156 -1.16 -34.25 -2.49
C VAL A 156 -0.56 -34.50 -1.11
N GLY A 157 -1.41 -34.82 -0.13
CA GLY A 157 -0.99 -35.19 1.23
C GLY A 157 -0.58 -34.00 2.10
N VAL A 158 -1.07 -32.80 1.80
CA VAL A 158 -0.84 -31.58 2.59
C VAL A 158 -2.15 -31.14 3.21
N ASP A 159 -2.37 -31.46 4.50
CA ASP A 159 -3.57 -31.04 5.24
C ASP A 159 -3.64 -29.50 5.35
N PRO A 160 -4.69 -28.85 4.82
CA PRO A 160 -4.82 -27.39 4.85
C PRO A 160 -5.37 -26.84 6.18
N SER A 161 -5.79 -27.71 7.11
CA SER A 161 -6.35 -27.32 8.41
C SER A 161 -5.35 -26.55 9.29
N GLU A 162 -5.77 -26.05 10.44
CA GLU A 162 -4.92 -25.38 11.43
C GLU A 162 -4.04 -24.25 10.84
N ASN A 163 -4.61 -23.45 9.94
CA ASN A 163 -3.95 -22.35 9.22
C ASN A 163 -2.86 -22.76 8.21
N ARG A 164 -2.62 -24.04 7.94
CA ARG A 164 -1.63 -24.49 6.95
C ARG A 164 -1.98 -24.01 5.55
N GLY A 165 -3.23 -24.19 5.11
CA GLY A 165 -3.70 -23.73 3.81
C GLY A 165 -3.58 -22.21 3.64
N GLN A 166 -3.96 -21.44 4.67
CA GLN A 166 -3.78 -19.99 4.64
C GLN A 166 -2.31 -19.58 4.61
N HIS A 167 -1.44 -20.29 5.32
CA HIS A 167 0.00 -20.05 5.31
C HIS A 167 0.59 -20.29 3.92
N LEU A 168 0.20 -21.39 3.24
CA LEU A 168 0.64 -21.72 1.88
C LEU A 168 0.18 -20.67 0.87
N LEU A 169 -1.12 -20.31 0.84
CA LEU A 169 -1.64 -19.28 -0.06
C LEU A 169 -0.94 -17.93 0.13
N ARG A 170 -0.72 -17.51 1.39
CA ARG A 170 0.02 -16.29 1.69
C ARG A 170 1.47 -16.38 1.24
N HIS A 171 2.10 -17.53 1.38
CA HIS A 171 3.46 -17.75 0.92
C HIS A 171 3.56 -17.64 -0.60
N PHE A 172 2.71 -18.36 -1.34
CA PHE A 172 2.68 -18.35 -2.80
C PHE A 172 2.31 -16.97 -3.36
N GLY A 173 1.42 -16.23 -2.69
CA GLY A 173 1.14 -14.85 -3.02
C GLY A 173 2.32 -13.92 -2.79
N GLY A 174 3.03 -14.07 -1.66
CA GLY A 174 4.20 -13.24 -1.33
C GLY A 174 5.43 -13.52 -2.20
N GLU A 175 5.59 -14.73 -2.72
CA GLU A 175 6.66 -15.05 -3.69
C GLU A 175 6.29 -14.70 -5.15
N GLY A 176 5.05 -14.25 -5.39
CA GLY A 176 4.61 -13.83 -6.72
C GLY A 176 4.16 -14.99 -7.62
N THR A 177 3.86 -16.17 -7.09
CA THR A 177 3.31 -17.28 -7.87
C THR A 177 1.85 -17.05 -8.21
N ILE A 178 1.06 -16.66 -7.21
CA ILE A 178 -0.39 -16.41 -7.35
C ILE A 178 -0.78 -15.02 -6.86
N VAL A 179 -1.94 -14.58 -7.31
CA VAL A 179 -2.65 -13.40 -6.79
C VAL A 179 -4.11 -13.75 -6.57
N GLN A 180 -4.86 -12.87 -5.93
CA GLN A 180 -6.31 -13.05 -5.90
C GLN A 180 -6.90 -12.70 -7.26
N GLY A 181 -7.68 -13.62 -7.78
CA GLY A 181 -8.51 -13.43 -8.96
C GLY A 181 -9.84 -12.76 -8.65
N PRO A 182 -10.69 -12.54 -9.66
CA PRO A 182 -12.06 -12.09 -9.47
C PRO A 182 -12.80 -12.97 -8.48
N PRO A 183 -13.50 -12.41 -7.49
CA PRO A 183 -14.18 -13.21 -6.48
C PRO A 183 -15.35 -14.00 -7.09
N GLN A 184 -15.58 -15.21 -6.60
CA GLN A 184 -16.76 -15.99 -6.92
C GLN A 184 -17.74 -15.91 -5.74
N GLY A 185 -18.77 -15.09 -5.88
CA GLY A 185 -19.65 -14.75 -4.77
C GLY A 185 -18.91 -14.08 -3.62
N ALA A 186 -18.97 -14.67 -2.43
CA ALA A 186 -18.24 -14.20 -1.25
C ALA A 186 -16.83 -14.80 -1.11
N GLU A 187 -16.48 -15.79 -1.95
CA GLU A 187 -15.24 -16.54 -1.82
C GLU A 187 -14.07 -15.90 -2.57
N ASP A 188 -12.88 -15.93 -1.93
CA ASP A 188 -11.61 -15.58 -2.58
C ASP A 188 -11.24 -16.63 -3.61
N THR A 189 -10.85 -16.19 -4.80
CA THR A 189 -10.20 -17.04 -5.80
C THR A 189 -8.72 -16.70 -5.92
N PHE A 190 -7.95 -17.63 -6.47
CA PHE A 190 -6.52 -17.46 -6.73
C PHE A 190 -6.24 -17.81 -8.19
N VAL A 191 -5.35 -17.05 -8.80
CA VAL A 191 -4.95 -17.22 -10.20
C VAL A 191 -3.44 -16.97 -10.31
N LEU A 192 -2.78 -17.56 -11.31
CA LEU A 192 -1.37 -17.28 -11.56
C LEU A 192 -1.15 -15.80 -11.83
N LEU A 193 -0.13 -15.23 -11.20
CA LEU A 193 0.27 -13.84 -11.43
C LEU A 193 0.52 -13.60 -12.94
N ASP A 194 1.21 -14.53 -13.61
CA ASP A 194 1.56 -14.42 -15.02
C ASP A 194 0.34 -14.42 -15.96
N SER A 195 -0.78 -14.97 -15.51
CA SER A 195 -2.02 -15.00 -16.32
C SER A 195 -2.77 -13.67 -16.33
N VAL A 196 -2.56 -12.82 -15.32
CA VAL A 196 -3.31 -11.56 -15.13
C VAL A 196 -2.43 -10.30 -15.17
N CYS A 197 -1.14 -10.41 -14.91
CA CYS A 197 -0.19 -9.30 -14.95
C CYS A 197 0.70 -9.37 -16.19
N VAL A 198 0.09 -9.35 -17.37
CA VAL A 198 0.79 -9.47 -18.65
C VAL A 198 1.73 -8.28 -18.92
N LEU A 199 1.35 -7.09 -18.44
CA LEU A 199 2.13 -5.86 -18.57
C LEU A 199 2.72 -5.48 -17.20
N SER A 200 3.86 -6.06 -16.83
CA SER A 200 4.59 -5.67 -15.63
C SER A 200 5.68 -4.64 -15.97
N LEU A 201 5.89 -3.66 -15.10
CA LEU A 201 6.93 -2.64 -15.28
C LEU A 201 8.36 -3.18 -15.17
N GLY A 202 8.58 -4.42 -14.79
CA GLY A 202 9.91 -5.05 -14.75
C GLY A 202 10.95 -4.33 -13.88
N LEU A 203 10.52 -3.60 -12.84
CA LEU A 203 11.40 -2.82 -11.98
C LEU A 203 12.10 -3.72 -10.95
N GLU A 204 13.43 -3.55 -10.81
CA GLU A 204 14.26 -4.29 -9.87
C GLU A 204 15.32 -3.39 -9.23
N GLY A 205 15.89 -3.82 -8.11
CA GLY A 205 17.03 -3.16 -7.46
C GLY A 205 16.79 -1.67 -7.18
N ASP A 206 17.73 -0.83 -7.59
CA ASP A 206 17.69 0.62 -7.38
C ASP A 206 16.51 1.29 -8.10
N ALA A 207 16.15 0.83 -9.30
CA ALA A 207 15.00 1.38 -10.03
C ALA A 207 13.68 1.14 -9.32
N ALA A 208 13.49 -0.04 -8.72
CA ALA A 208 12.30 -0.34 -7.92
C ALA A 208 12.26 0.47 -6.61
N LEU A 209 13.41 0.70 -5.97
CA LEU A 209 13.51 1.53 -4.77
C LEU A 209 13.19 3.00 -5.05
N GLU A 210 13.71 3.53 -6.15
CA GLU A 210 13.46 4.90 -6.60
C GLU A 210 11.97 5.10 -6.91
N GLU A 211 11.40 4.27 -7.78
CA GLU A 211 9.99 4.35 -8.19
C GLU A 211 9.05 4.24 -7.00
N MET A 212 9.28 3.26 -6.10
CA MET A 212 8.48 3.15 -4.88
C MET A 212 8.55 4.41 -4.03
N THR A 213 9.74 4.95 -3.82
CA THR A 213 9.95 6.12 -2.97
C THR A 213 9.32 7.37 -3.56
N VAL A 214 9.53 7.60 -4.86
CA VAL A 214 8.92 8.71 -5.59
C VAL A 214 7.40 8.65 -5.49
N ARG A 215 6.80 7.52 -5.85
CA ARG A 215 5.33 7.36 -5.84
C ARG A 215 4.76 7.41 -4.42
N TYR A 216 5.45 6.83 -3.43
CA TYR A 216 5.03 6.93 -2.04
C TYR A 216 4.95 8.39 -1.59
N VAL A 217 6.03 9.17 -1.77
CA VAL A 217 6.07 10.58 -1.35
C VAL A 217 5.08 11.42 -2.16
N ARG A 218 4.97 11.19 -3.47
CA ARG A 218 4.00 11.89 -4.33
C ARG A 218 2.55 11.71 -3.88
N ALA A 219 2.21 10.50 -3.45
CA ALA A 219 0.84 10.15 -3.05
C ALA A 219 0.56 10.38 -1.56
N ARG A 220 1.56 10.59 -0.72
CA ARG A 220 1.39 10.79 0.73
C ARG A 220 1.73 12.20 1.20
N GLY A 221 2.28 13.03 0.30
CA GLY A 221 2.72 14.38 0.67
C GLY A 221 3.93 14.32 1.61
N ALA A 222 3.95 15.17 2.65
CA ALA A 222 5.04 15.19 3.59
C ALA A 222 5.07 13.93 4.46
N ALA A 223 6.20 13.18 4.39
CA ALA A 223 6.40 11.93 5.12
C ALA A 223 7.85 11.76 5.57
N THR A 224 8.07 11.06 6.67
CA THR A 224 9.39 10.72 7.18
C THR A 224 9.95 9.44 6.53
N ALA A 225 11.25 9.22 6.62
CA ALA A 225 11.88 7.94 6.26
C ALA A 225 11.29 6.77 7.07
N LYS A 226 10.89 7.01 8.32
CA LYS A 226 10.26 6.03 9.20
C LYS A 226 8.87 5.64 8.70
N ASP A 227 8.12 6.60 8.14
CA ASP A 227 6.81 6.33 7.55
C ASP A 227 6.94 5.41 6.33
N LEU A 228 7.84 5.73 5.39
CA LEU A 228 8.12 4.87 4.24
C LEU A 228 8.58 3.48 4.66
N GLN A 229 9.48 3.38 5.66
CA GLN A 229 9.94 2.10 6.19
C GLN A 229 8.78 1.27 6.76
N TRP A 230 7.96 1.89 7.57
CA TRP A 230 6.81 1.25 8.20
C TRP A 230 5.78 0.80 7.16
N TRP A 231 5.47 1.66 6.18
CA TRP A 231 4.48 1.38 5.15
C TRP A 231 4.95 0.27 4.19
N SER A 232 6.19 0.32 3.73
CA SER A 232 6.71 -0.63 2.75
C SER A 232 7.20 -1.95 3.36
N GLY A 233 7.67 -1.92 4.62
CA GLY A 233 8.36 -3.05 5.25
C GLY A 233 9.82 -3.22 4.80
N LEU A 234 10.37 -2.26 4.05
CA LEU A 234 11.77 -2.25 3.61
C LEU A 234 12.73 -2.09 4.79
N THR A 235 14.00 -2.42 4.58
CA THR A 235 15.07 -2.14 5.54
C THR A 235 15.41 -0.65 5.57
N VAL A 236 16.02 -0.19 6.66
CA VAL A 236 16.52 1.19 6.77
C VAL A 236 17.49 1.53 5.63
N ALA A 237 18.36 0.59 5.24
CA ALA A 237 19.31 0.79 4.15
C ALA A 237 18.60 0.97 2.80
N GLN A 238 17.58 0.17 2.51
CA GLN A 238 16.78 0.28 1.28
C GLN A 238 16.01 1.60 1.23
N VAL A 239 15.37 1.99 2.35
CA VAL A 239 14.66 3.28 2.44
C VAL A 239 15.61 4.46 2.21
N ARG A 240 16.77 4.47 2.88
CA ARG A 240 17.77 5.50 2.67
C ARG A 240 18.23 5.57 1.20
N ARG A 241 18.49 4.40 0.59
CA ARG A 241 18.88 4.33 -0.82
C ARG A 241 17.79 4.87 -1.75
N GLY A 242 16.53 4.49 -1.54
CA GLY A 242 15.40 5.00 -2.31
C GLY A 242 15.24 6.52 -2.20
N LEU A 243 15.35 7.08 -0.98
CA LEU A 243 15.30 8.52 -0.75
C LEU A 243 16.46 9.28 -1.43
N GLU A 244 17.67 8.73 -1.40
CA GLU A 244 18.83 9.31 -2.11
C GLU A 244 18.59 9.34 -3.63
N LEU A 245 18.07 8.28 -4.22
CA LEU A 245 17.78 8.19 -5.65
C LEU A 245 16.67 9.17 -6.03
N ALA A 246 15.54 9.14 -5.34
CA ALA A 246 14.39 10.01 -5.58
C ALA A 246 14.72 11.51 -5.39
N ALA A 247 15.62 11.85 -4.47
CA ALA A 247 16.09 13.22 -4.30
C ALA A 247 17.00 13.67 -5.45
N ARG A 248 17.83 12.77 -5.97
CA ARG A 248 18.71 13.07 -7.13
C ARG A 248 17.93 13.29 -8.42
N SER A 249 16.82 12.58 -8.62
CA SER A 249 15.94 12.81 -9.78
C SER A 249 15.15 14.13 -9.68
N GLY A 250 15.19 14.81 -8.53
CA GLY A 250 14.47 16.06 -8.30
C GLY A 250 12.97 15.87 -8.02
N GLU A 251 12.49 14.63 -7.88
CA GLU A 251 11.08 14.31 -7.69
C GLU A 251 10.58 14.60 -6.26
N ILE A 252 11.50 14.55 -5.29
CA ILE A 252 11.24 14.84 -3.89
C ILE A 252 12.31 15.77 -3.33
N HIS A 253 11.97 16.49 -2.27
CA HIS A 253 12.92 17.35 -1.57
C HIS A 253 12.72 17.28 -0.04
N PRO A 254 13.79 17.54 0.74
CA PRO A 254 13.69 17.57 2.19
C PRO A 254 12.98 18.83 2.68
N VAL A 255 12.20 18.66 3.76
CA VAL A 255 11.54 19.74 4.50
C VAL A 255 11.64 19.47 5.99
N THR A 256 11.41 20.49 6.84
CA THR A 256 11.28 20.33 8.28
C THR A 256 9.80 20.28 8.65
N GLY A 257 9.39 19.23 9.34
CA GLY A 257 8.01 19.06 9.80
C GLY A 257 7.66 19.97 10.99
N PRO A 258 6.37 19.99 11.39
CA PRO A 258 5.86 20.88 12.44
C PRO A 258 6.56 20.76 13.79
N HIS A 259 7.10 19.59 14.12
CA HIS A 259 7.80 19.32 15.38
C HIS A 259 9.33 19.26 15.22
N GLY A 260 9.87 19.76 14.09
CA GLY A 260 11.30 19.78 13.81
C GLY A 260 11.85 18.48 13.20
N GLU A 261 11.01 17.51 12.88
CA GLU A 261 11.39 16.27 12.27
C GLU A 261 11.77 16.43 10.78
N SER A 262 12.72 15.63 10.30
CA SER A 262 13.09 15.60 8.89
C SER A 262 12.07 14.82 8.09
N MET A 263 11.48 15.47 7.08
CA MET A 263 10.47 14.92 6.18
C MET A 263 10.89 15.08 4.72
N TRP A 264 10.22 14.36 3.85
CA TRP A 264 10.32 14.44 2.40
C TRP A 264 8.99 14.83 1.81
N MET A 265 9.00 15.74 0.85
CA MET A 265 7.81 16.26 0.19
C MET A 265 7.96 16.16 -1.34
N PRO A 266 6.91 15.88 -2.10
CA PRO A 266 7.00 15.84 -3.56
C PRO A 266 7.28 17.25 -4.10
N SER A 267 8.06 17.33 -5.18
CA SER A 267 8.52 18.62 -5.69
C SER A 267 7.40 19.55 -6.14
N TRP A 268 6.29 18.99 -6.66
CA TRP A 268 5.11 19.77 -7.03
C TRP A 268 4.44 20.49 -5.85
N ALA A 269 4.59 19.97 -4.63
CA ALA A 269 3.92 20.56 -3.47
C ALA A 269 4.54 21.90 -3.02
N ARG A 270 5.66 22.32 -3.63
CA ARG A 270 6.21 23.68 -3.45
C ARG A 270 5.32 24.76 -4.04
N ASP A 271 4.52 24.41 -5.04
CA ASP A 271 3.66 25.32 -5.78
C ASP A 271 2.24 25.36 -5.20
N VAL A 272 1.96 24.59 -4.16
CA VAL A 272 0.67 24.62 -3.45
C VAL A 272 0.57 25.93 -2.67
N THR A 273 -0.49 26.67 -2.94
CA THR A 273 -0.75 27.97 -2.32
C THR A 273 -1.45 27.82 -0.96
N ASP A 274 -1.32 28.84 -0.09
CA ASP A 274 -2.06 28.90 1.19
C ASP A 274 -3.58 28.83 0.97
N ALA A 275 -4.08 29.37 -0.13
CA ALA A 275 -5.49 29.28 -0.49
C ALA A 275 -5.93 27.85 -0.78
N GLU A 276 -5.11 27.05 -1.49
CA GLU A 276 -5.39 25.63 -1.73
C GLU A 276 -5.28 24.82 -0.43
N ILE A 277 -4.37 25.17 0.49
CA ILE A 277 -4.31 24.53 1.82
C ILE A 277 -5.59 24.82 2.60
N CYS A 278 -6.03 26.07 2.68
CA CYS A 278 -7.29 26.42 3.34
C CYS A 278 -8.47 25.66 2.71
N GLN A 279 -8.57 25.65 1.38
CA GLN A 279 -9.61 24.92 0.65
C GLN A 279 -9.57 23.41 0.93
N ALA A 280 -8.39 22.81 1.06
CA ALA A 280 -8.25 21.40 1.36
C ALA A 280 -8.71 21.03 2.79
N LEU A 281 -8.64 21.96 3.72
CA LEU A 281 -9.03 21.77 5.12
C LEU A 281 -10.50 22.06 5.41
N GLU A 282 -11.23 22.73 4.48
CA GLU A 282 -12.63 23.10 4.70
C GLU A 282 -13.61 21.91 4.74
N PRO A 283 -13.54 20.91 3.82
CA PRO A 283 -14.53 19.84 3.78
C PRO A 283 -14.38 18.87 4.96
N GLU A 284 -15.51 18.46 5.51
CA GLU A 284 -15.57 17.24 6.34
C GLU A 284 -15.64 16.01 5.42
N LEU A 285 -14.75 15.05 5.64
CA LEU A 285 -14.68 13.82 4.88
C LEU A 285 -15.00 12.62 5.77
N LEU A 286 -15.76 11.66 5.27
CA LEU A 286 -15.94 10.34 5.90
C LEU A 286 -15.05 9.34 5.17
N LEU A 287 -14.01 8.85 5.85
CA LEU A 287 -13.07 7.89 5.30
C LEU A 287 -13.35 6.48 5.83
N PRO A 288 -13.19 5.45 4.98
CA PRO A 288 -13.48 4.07 5.37
C PRO A 288 -12.45 3.53 6.36
N ALA A 289 -12.78 2.37 6.93
CA ALA A 289 -11.85 1.59 7.75
C ALA A 289 -10.57 1.29 6.95
N PHE A 290 -9.42 1.34 7.62
CA PHE A 290 -8.11 1.09 7.01
C PHE A 290 -7.72 2.06 5.89
N ASP A 291 -8.25 3.29 5.87
CA ASP A 291 -7.87 4.28 4.86
C ASP A 291 -6.39 4.69 4.98
N GLU A 292 -5.76 4.93 3.82
CA GLU A 292 -4.36 5.32 3.70
C GLU A 292 -4.06 6.67 4.37
N TYR A 293 -5.06 7.50 4.64
CA TYR A 293 -4.88 8.75 5.37
C TYR A 293 -4.26 8.54 6.76
N LEU A 294 -4.53 7.40 7.40
CA LEU A 294 -3.89 6.97 8.64
C LEU A 294 -2.86 5.86 8.43
N LEU A 295 -3.10 4.94 7.50
CA LEU A 295 -2.26 3.74 7.34
C LEU A 295 -0.97 3.98 6.58
N SER A 296 -0.80 5.13 5.98
CA SER A 296 0.45 5.47 5.30
C SER A 296 1.57 5.91 6.23
N TYR A 297 1.28 6.21 7.49
CA TYR A 297 2.24 6.81 8.41
C TYR A 297 2.48 5.96 9.65
N ALA A 298 3.74 5.88 10.08
CA ALA A 298 4.13 5.26 11.34
C ALA A 298 3.70 6.13 12.53
N ASP A 299 3.93 7.44 12.40
CA ASP A 299 3.48 8.46 13.36
C ASP A 299 2.24 9.17 12.82
N ARG A 300 1.16 9.11 13.56
CA ARG A 300 -0.14 9.69 13.22
C ARG A 300 -0.48 10.93 14.03
N SER A 301 0.40 11.35 14.93
CA SER A 301 0.16 12.50 15.84
C SER A 301 -0.14 13.81 15.10
N HIS A 302 0.32 13.96 13.85
CA HIS A 302 0.01 15.12 13.03
C HIS A 302 -1.46 15.18 12.55
N VAL A 303 -2.12 14.03 12.48
CA VAL A 303 -3.47 13.90 11.91
C VAL A 303 -4.47 13.22 12.83
N MET A 304 -4.08 12.78 14.01
CA MET A 304 -4.96 12.10 14.96
C MET A 304 -4.45 12.28 16.40
N GLY A 305 -5.30 12.78 17.28
CA GLY A 305 -5.02 12.84 18.71
C GLY A 305 -4.90 11.44 19.35
N MET A 306 -4.04 11.28 20.34
CA MET A 306 -3.83 10.01 21.03
C MET A 306 -5.10 9.47 21.69
N GLU A 307 -6.01 10.33 22.14
CA GLU A 307 -7.31 10.01 22.74
C GLU A 307 -8.22 9.24 21.78
N HIS A 308 -8.05 9.43 20.48
CA HIS A 308 -8.84 8.75 19.44
C HIS A 308 -8.27 7.38 19.04
N SER A 309 -7.07 7.03 19.48
CA SER A 309 -6.38 5.78 19.11
C SER A 309 -7.17 4.52 19.52
N THR A 310 -7.92 4.55 20.60
CA THR A 310 -8.75 3.41 21.03
C THR A 310 -10.04 3.28 20.22
N THR A 311 -10.57 4.39 19.72
CA THR A 311 -11.83 4.43 18.96
C THR A 311 -11.61 4.22 17.47
N ILE A 312 -10.61 4.87 16.88
CA ILE A 312 -10.30 4.78 15.46
C ILE A 312 -9.33 3.61 15.18
N GLY A 313 -8.24 3.53 15.94
CA GLY A 313 -7.19 2.51 15.79
C GLY A 313 -5.76 3.10 15.84
N PRO A 314 -4.74 2.21 15.87
CA PRO A 314 -4.86 0.77 15.78
C PRO A 314 -5.42 0.14 17.08
N GLY A 315 -6.55 -0.56 16.99
CA GLY A 315 -7.07 -1.37 18.07
C GLY A 315 -6.29 -2.68 18.24
N LYS A 316 -6.81 -3.61 19.04
CA LYS A 316 -6.26 -4.97 19.14
C LYS A 316 -6.15 -5.56 17.73
N ASN A 317 -5.05 -6.22 17.42
CA ASN A 317 -4.75 -6.83 16.12
C ASN A 317 -4.62 -5.83 14.94
N GLY A 318 -4.37 -4.55 15.18
CA GLY A 318 -4.16 -3.56 14.12
C GLY A 318 -5.43 -3.16 13.37
N VAL A 319 -6.59 -3.28 14.01
CA VAL A 319 -7.88 -2.92 13.40
C VAL A 319 -8.05 -1.40 13.43
N PHE A 320 -8.40 -0.84 12.28
CA PHE A 320 -8.84 0.54 12.11
C PHE A 320 -10.33 0.58 11.74
N ARG A 321 -11.07 1.53 12.29
CA ARG A 321 -12.47 1.78 11.97
C ARG A 321 -12.60 2.94 11.00
N ALA A 322 -13.79 3.16 10.43
CA ALA A 322 -14.11 4.38 9.69
C ALA A 322 -14.00 5.59 10.61
N PHE A 323 -13.65 6.75 10.04
CA PHE A 323 -13.42 7.97 10.77
C PHE A 323 -13.77 9.19 9.92
N ARG A 324 -14.05 10.32 10.58
CA ARG A 324 -14.21 11.61 9.91
C ARG A 324 -12.86 12.34 9.86
N VAL A 325 -12.68 13.18 8.85
CA VAL A 325 -11.56 14.12 8.79
C VAL A 325 -12.13 15.53 8.79
N VAL A 326 -11.79 16.32 9.80
CA VAL A 326 -12.21 17.72 9.96
C VAL A 326 -10.96 18.57 10.13
N ALA A 327 -10.79 19.59 9.31
CA ALA A 327 -9.56 20.40 9.26
C ALA A 327 -8.27 19.56 9.21
N GLY A 328 -8.32 18.46 8.46
CA GLY A 328 -7.20 17.52 8.33
C GLY A 328 -6.94 16.63 9.56
N GLU A 329 -7.79 16.67 10.58
CA GLU A 329 -7.70 15.82 11.76
C GLU A 329 -8.70 14.67 11.73
N ALA A 330 -8.22 13.45 12.01
CA ALA A 330 -9.06 12.25 12.09
C ALA A 330 -9.78 12.19 13.45
N LEU A 331 -11.10 12.21 13.39
CA LEU A 331 -12.01 12.14 14.52
C LEU A 331 -12.90 10.89 14.43
N PRO A 332 -13.42 10.34 15.54
CA PRO A 332 -14.39 9.25 15.48
C PRO A 332 -15.60 9.59 14.59
N ALA A 333 -16.07 8.58 13.81
CA ALA A 333 -17.23 8.71 12.93
C ALA A 333 -18.55 8.77 13.72
#